data_d9f39447438956572b25af7518074b22
#
_entry.id   d9f39447438956572b25af7518074b22
#
_cell.length_a   1.000
_cell.length_b   1.000
_cell.length_c   1.000
_cell.angle_alpha   90.00
_cell.angle_beta   90.00
_cell.angle_gamma   90.00
#
_symmetry.space_group_name_H-M   'P 1'
#
loop_
_entity.id
_entity.type
_entity.pdbx_description
1 polymer ?
#
loop_
_entity_poly.entity_id
_entity_poly.type
_entity_poly.pdbx_seq_one_letter_code
_entity_poly.pdbx_strand_id
1 'polypeptide(L)'
;MDIYMTLNKDFILEKNNFITKQECNILIKDLKDKTTKAEKKEYGYECFDLEGTVIFDQVQQKVFPLWSEYIKKYPEINLTTDKWSLTTLRFKKFKPGKYFEKWHSEHSYNHATRILNIQIYLTSHDCGTEFYNGKIIKSEQGKVVIFPSYFTHTHKGQKCPDKKTRYLITGYVNFLDL
;
A
#
# COMPACT_ATOMS: atom_id res chain seq x y z
N MET A 1 14.32 -14.50 28.64
CA MET A 1 13.82 -14.09 27.32
C MET A 1 12.57 -13.26 27.58
N ASP A 2 12.70 -11.94 27.54
CA ASP A 2 11.69 -11.02 28.06
C ASP A 2 10.40 -11.06 27.25
N ILE A 3 9.36 -11.59 27.87
CA ILE A 3 7.98 -11.64 27.32
C ILE A 3 7.46 -10.22 27.00
N TYR A 4 8.02 -9.19 27.64
CA TYR A 4 7.63 -7.78 27.40
C TYR A 4 8.11 -7.18 26.08
N MET A 5 9.11 -7.74 25.40
CA MET A 5 9.57 -7.24 24.10
C MET A 5 8.68 -7.66 22.91
N THR A 6 7.80 -8.63 23.10
CA THR A 6 6.90 -9.13 22.03
C THR A 6 5.60 -8.33 21.89
N LEU A 7 5.26 -7.49 22.86
CA LEU A 7 3.95 -6.83 22.94
C LEU A 7 3.80 -5.53 22.13
N ASN A 8 4.86 -5.05 21.46
CA ASN A 8 4.83 -3.78 20.72
C ASN A 8 5.17 -3.91 19.22
N LYS A 9 4.93 -5.07 18.62
CA LYS A 9 5.08 -5.20 17.17
C LYS A 9 3.93 -4.51 16.47
N ASP A 10 4.23 -3.51 15.66
CA ASP A 10 3.22 -2.81 14.86
C ASP A 10 2.94 -3.50 13.52
N PHE A 11 3.65 -4.57 13.19
CA PHE A 11 3.56 -5.32 11.94
C PHE A 11 3.61 -4.45 10.67
N ILE A 12 4.18 -3.26 10.79
CA ILE A 12 4.36 -2.33 9.67
C ILE A 12 5.84 -2.33 9.27
N LEU A 13 6.10 -2.61 8.00
CA LEU A 13 7.41 -2.43 7.38
C LEU A 13 7.38 -1.17 6.54
N GLU A 14 8.24 -0.21 6.87
CA GLU A 14 8.48 1.00 6.09
C GLU A 14 9.89 0.95 5.49
N LYS A 15 10.02 1.26 4.21
CA LYS A 15 11.33 1.37 3.54
C LYS A 15 11.35 2.60 2.65
N ASN A 16 12.25 3.51 2.96
CA ASN A 16 12.53 4.69 2.13
C ASN A 16 13.38 4.30 0.92
N ASN A 17 13.28 5.08 -0.15
CA ASN A 17 14.06 4.85 -1.38
C ASN A 17 13.93 3.43 -1.95
N PHE A 18 12.76 2.81 -1.79
CA PHE A 18 12.45 1.51 -2.38
C PHE A 18 12.49 1.56 -3.91
N ILE A 19 11.96 2.63 -4.49
CA ILE A 19 12.15 3.00 -5.89
C ILE A 19 12.72 4.42 -5.96
N THR A 20 13.51 4.68 -6.98
CA THR A 20 14.15 5.99 -7.17
C THR A 20 13.14 7.06 -7.56
N LYS A 21 13.47 8.31 -7.35
CA LYS A 21 12.64 9.45 -7.81
C LYS A 21 12.43 9.41 -9.32
N GLN A 22 13.45 8.98 -10.08
CA GLN A 22 13.34 8.84 -11.54
C GLN A 22 12.32 7.78 -11.92
N GLU A 23 12.34 6.61 -11.29
CA GLU A 23 11.34 5.55 -11.52
C GLU A 23 9.92 6.01 -11.15
N CYS A 24 9.75 6.72 -10.02
CA CYS A 24 8.46 7.32 -9.68
C CYS A 24 7.94 8.24 -10.78
N ASN A 25 8.80 9.11 -11.31
CA ASN A 25 8.42 10.07 -12.36
C ASN A 25 8.07 9.36 -13.68
N ILE A 26 8.78 8.29 -14.03
CA ILE A 26 8.47 7.46 -15.21
C ILE A 26 7.08 6.81 -15.02
N LEU A 27 6.83 6.16 -13.89
CA LEU A 27 5.54 5.54 -13.60
C LEU A 27 4.37 6.55 -13.66
N ILE A 28 4.56 7.75 -13.09
CA ILE A 28 3.55 8.80 -13.16
C ILE A 28 3.32 9.23 -14.61
N LYS A 29 4.38 9.47 -15.39
CA LYS A 29 4.29 9.87 -16.80
C LYS A 29 3.49 8.86 -17.60
N ASP A 30 3.77 7.57 -17.41
CA ASP A 30 3.18 6.47 -18.22
C ASP A 30 1.74 6.14 -17.83
N LEU A 31 1.35 6.43 -16.57
CA LEU A 31 0.08 5.95 -16.02
C LEU A 31 -0.96 7.06 -15.74
N LYS A 32 -0.55 8.32 -15.54
CA LYS A 32 -1.45 9.41 -15.10
C LYS A 32 -2.65 9.65 -16.02
N ASP A 33 -2.50 9.40 -17.31
CA ASP A 33 -3.53 9.62 -18.34
C ASP A 33 -4.33 8.34 -18.68
N LYS A 34 -3.94 7.19 -18.10
CA LYS A 34 -4.67 5.92 -18.21
C LYS A 34 -5.71 5.75 -17.11
N THR A 35 -5.71 6.62 -16.09
CA THR A 35 -6.61 6.49 -14.95
C THR A 35 -8.05 6.81 -15.33
N THR A 36 -8.97 5.99 -14.82
CA THR A 36 -10.42 6.20 -14.89
C THR A 36 -10.95 6.53 -13.49
N LYS A 37 -12.16 7.10 -13.40
CA LYS A 37 -12.80 7.33 -12.10
C LYS A 37 -13.04 5.99 -11.41
N ALA A 38 -12.73 5.91 -10.12
CA ALA A 38 -13.12 4.77 -9.31
C ALA A 38 -14.65 4.59 -9.33
N GLU A 39 -15.10 3.35 -9.24
CA GLU A 39 -16.53 2.98 -9.25
C GLU A 39 -17.37 3.77 -8.26
N LYS A 40 -16.80 4.09 -7.09
CA LYS A 40 -17.46 4.89 -6.05
C LYS A 40 -16.85 6.29 -5.98
N LYS A 41 -17.66 7.33 -6.23
CA LYS A 41 -17.24 8.74 -6.11
C LYS A 41 -16.62 9.08 -4.75
N GLU A 42 -17.08 8.41 -3.69
CA GLU A 42 -16.62 8.60 -2.31
C GLU A 42 -15.15 8.21 -2.08
N TYR A 43 -14.55 7.42 -2.96
CA TYR A 43 -13.13 7.05 -2.85
C TYR A 43 -12.16 8.20 -3.15
N GLY A 44 -12.62 9.24 -3.85
CA GLY A 44 -11.86 10.46 -4.09
C GLY A 44 -10.64 10.31 -4.99
N TYR A 45 -10.46 9.18 -5.68
CA TYR A 45 -9.34 8.95 -6.60
C TYR A 45 -9.80 8.49 -7.99
N GLU A 46 -8.91 8.66 -8.96
CA GLU A 46 -8.90 7.97 -10.25
C GLU A 46 -7.90 6.82 -10.18
N CYS A 47 -8.14 5.71 -10.84
CA CYS A 47 -7.26 4.54 -10.79
C CYS A 47 -7.06 3.86 -12.13
N PHE A 48 -5.99 3.07 -12.20
CA PHE A 48 -5.67 2.15 -13.27
C PHE A 48 -5.14 0.84 -12.68
N ASP A 49 -5.76 -0.28 -12.99
CA ASP A 49 -5.31 -1.60 -12.54
C ASP A 49 -4.10 -2.03 -13.37
N LEU A 50 -3.06 -2.50 -12.68
CA LEU A 50 -1.78 -2.88 -13.31
C LEU A 50 -1.71 -4.35 -13.69
N GLU A 51 -2.67 -5.17 -13.27
CA GLU A 51 -2.72 -6.59 -13.57
C GLU A 51 -2.62 -6.84 -15.07
N GLY A 52 -1.78 -7.81 -15.46
CA GLY A 52 -1.53 -8.14 -16.87
C GLY A 52 -0.64 -7.13 -17.63
N THR A 53 -0.04 -6.18 -16.93
CA THR A 53 0.91 -5.22 -17.53
C THR A 53 2.35 -5.54 -17.14
N VAL A 54 3.29 -5.17 -18.01
CA VAL A 54 4.75 -5.26 -17.72
C VAL A 54 5.12 -4.49 -16.44
N ILE A 55 4.40 -3.40 -16.13
CA ILE A 55 4.62 -2.63 -14.90
C ILE A 55 4.28 -3.46 -13.66
N PHE A 56 3.24 -4.28 -13.71
CA PHE A 56 2.91 -5.21 -12.63
C PHE A 56 4.08 -6.14 -12.33
N ASP A 57 4.62 -6.79 -13.36
CA ASP A 57 5.74 -7.73 -13.24
C ASP A 57 7.00 -7.04 -12.69
N GLN A 58 7.32 -5.85 -13.18
CA GLN A 58 8.45 -5.06 -12.71
C GLN A 58 8.33 -4.67 -11.23
N VAL A 59 7.15 -4.21 -10.80
CA VAL A 59 6.90 -3.87 -9.39
C VAL A 59 6.92 -5.13 -8.54
N GLN A 60 6.33 -6.22 -8.98
CA GLN A 60 6.34 -7.50 -8.27
C GLN A 60 7.77 -8.01 -8.04
N GLN A 61 8.63 -7.98 -9.06
CA GLN A 61 10.04 -8.36 -8.93
C GLN A 61 10.80 -7.50 -7.91
N LYS A 62 10.52 -6.19 -7.87
CA LYS A 62 11.12 -5.30 -6.85
C LYS A 62 10.59 -5.56 -5.44
N VAL A 63 9.33 -5.92 -5.31
CA VAL A 63 8.68 -6.21 -4.02
C VAL A 63 9.15 -7.56 -3.47
N PHE A 64 9.51 -8.51 -4.30
CA PHE A 64 9.90 -9.86 -3.88
C PHE A 64 10.96 -9.89 -2.75
N PRO A 65 12.08 -9.13 -2.81
CA PRO A 65 13.03 -9.07 -1.69
C PRO A 65 12.45 -8.53 -0.38
N LEU A 66 11.43 -7.67 -0.46
CA LEU A 66 10.78 -7.12 0.74
C LEU A 66 10.01 -8.18 1.52
N TRP A 67 9.54 -9.24 0.87
CA TRP A 67 8.88 -10.34 1.58
C TRP A 67 9.83 -11.02 2.54
N SER A 68 11.08 -11.25 2.13
CA SER A 68 12.11 -11.80 3.03
C SER A 68 12.40 -10.88 4.20
N GLU A 69 12.45 -9.56 3.98
CA GLU A 69 12.61 -8.56 5.04
C GLU A 69 11.41 -8.56 5.99
N TYR A 70 10.18 -8.60 5.44
CA TYR A 70 8.94 -8.64 6.21
C TYR A 70 8.84 -9.89 7.08
N ILE A 71 9.08 -11.06 6.49
CA ILE A 71 9.07 -12.36 7.17
C ILE A 71 10.15 -12.42 8.26
N LYS A 72 11.34 -11.90 8.00
CA LYS A 72 12.42 -11.84 9.01
C LYS A 72 12.04 -10.96 10.19
N LYS A 73 11.36 -9.85 9.95
CA LYS A 73 10.90 -8.92 10.99
C LYS A 73 9.67 -9.44 11.73
N TYR A 74 8.77 -10.11 11.02
CA TYR A 74 7.48 -10.60 11.52
C TYR A 74 7.26 -12.07 11.11
N PRO A 75 8.01 -13.01 11.73
CA PRO A 75 7.97 -14.42 11.34
C PRO A 75 6.61 -15.09 11.57
N GLU A 76 5.74 -14.45 12.36
CA GLU A 76 4.39 -14.93 12.66
C GLU A 76 3.54 -15.14 11.40
N ILE A 77 3.83 -14.42 10.31
CA ILE A 77 3.09 -14.57 9.05
C ILE A 77 3.22 -15.99 8.47
N ASN A 78 4.35 -16.66 8.70
CA ASN A 78 4.57 -18.04 8.23
C ASN A 78 3.80 -19.09 9.02
N LEU A 79 3.22 -18.71 10.17
CA LEU A 79 2.41 -19.62 11.00
C LEU A 79 0.95 -19.64 10.54
N THR A 80 0.54 -18.77 9.63
CA THR A 80 -0.86 -18.63 9.22
C THR A 80 -1.17 -19.32 7.90
N THR A 81 -0.18 -19.52 7.03
CA THR A 81 -0.39 -20.08 5.70
C THR A 81 0.89 -20.56 5.05
N ASP A 82 0.75 -21.47 4.11
CA ASP A 82 1.83 -22.02 3.31
C ASP A 82 2.03 -21.24 2.01
N LYS A 83 0.96 -20.60 1.46
CA LYS A 83 1.02 -19.93 0.16
C LYS A 83 0.28 -18.60 0.17
N TRP A 84 0.97 -17.58 -0.24
CA TRP A 84 0.42 -16.25 -0.48
C TRP A 84 1.26 -15.51 -1.53
N SER A 85 0.66 -14.57 -2.24
CA SER A 85 1.32 -13.78 -3.27
C SER A 85 0.72 -12.39 -3.41
N LEU A 86 1.48 -11.48 -4.00
CA LEU A 86 0.97 -10.21 -4.50
C LEU A 86 0.13 -10.48 -5.75
N THR A 87 -1.17 -10.21 -5.67
CA THR A 87 -2.11 -10.52 -6.75
C THR A 87 -2.69 -9.28 -7.41
N THR A 88 -2.68 -8.16 -6.71
CA THR A 88 -3.30 -6.92 -7.19
C THR A 88 -2.36 -5.75 -7.01
N LEU A 89 -2.21 -4.94 -8.03
CA LEU A 89 -1.57 -3.63 -7.99
C LEU A 89 -2.46 -2.62 -8.70
N ARG A 90 -2.67 -1.47 -8.07
CA ARG A 90 -3.50 -0.38 -8.59
C ARG A 90 -2.79 0.96 -8.46
N PHE A 91 -2.56 1.62 -9.59
CA PHE A 91 -2.12 3.00 -9.60
C PHE A 91 -3.29 3.92 -9.26
N LYS A 92 -3.10 4.80 -8.28
CA LYS A 92 -4.12 5.74 -7.79
C LYS A 92 -3.65 7.19 -7.97
N LYS A 93 -4.56 8.04 -8.44
CA LYS A 93 -4.37 9.47 -8.66
C LYS A 93 -5.41 10.24 -7.86
N PHE A 94 -4.96 11.00 -6.89
CA PHE A 94 -5.78 11.91 -6.09
C PHE A 94 -5.56 13.35 -6.57
N LYS A 95 -6.60 13.99 -7.09
CA LYS A 95 -6.56 15.41 -7.43
C LYS A 95 -6.37 16.28 -6.19
N PRO A 96 -5.91 17.54 -6.31
CA PRO A 96 -5.76 18.44 -5.18
C PRO A 96 -7.00 18.46 -4.27
N GLY A 97 -6.79 18.32 -2.96
CA GLY A 97 -7.85 18.27 -1.96
C GLY A 97 -8.66 16.99 -1.88
N LYS A 98 -8.40 16.01 -2.75
CA LYS A 98 -9.05 14.69 -2.71
C LYS A 98 -8.20 13.69 -1.92
N TYR A 99 -8.89 12.81 -1.16
CA TYR A 99 -8.28 11.76 -0.36
C TYR A 99 -9.31 10.68 -0.06
N PHE A 100 -8.86 9.52 0.41
CA PHE A 100 -9.75 8.46 0.88
C PHE A 100 -10.12 8.74 2.34
N GLU A 101 -11.31 9.28 2.57
CA GLU A 101 -11.73 9.84 3.85
C GLU A 101 -12.15 8.79 4.88
N LYS A 102 -12.71 7.67 4.40
CA LYS A 102 -13.31 6.67 5.28
C LYS A 102 -12.26 5.82 5.98
N TRP A 103 -12.46 5.60 7.28
CA TRP A 103 -11.77 4.55 8.00
C TRP A 103 -12.15 3.19 7.44
N HIS A 104 -11.18 2.37 7.08
CA HIS A 104 -11.39 1.05 6.51
C HIS A 104 -10.23 0.10 6.80
N SER A 105 -10.52 -1.17 6.71
CA SER A 105 -9.55 -2.25 6.54
C SER A 105 -9.73 -2.87 5.16
N GLU A 106 -8.69 -3.48 4.64
CA GLU A 106 -8.73 -4.09 3.30
C GLU A 106 -9.29 -5.53 3.32
N HIS A 107 -9.28 -6.16 4.49
CA HIS A 107 -9.93 -7.46 4.71
C HIS A 107 -11.42 -7.27 4.98
N SER A 108 -12.26 -7.98 4.25
CA SER A 108 -13.72 -7.93 4.37
C SER A 108 -14.34 -9.21 3.81
N TYR A 109 -15.66 -9.38 3.96
CA TYR A 109 -16.38 -10.53 3.40
C TYR A 109 -16.05 -10.76 1.90
N ASN A 110 -16.03 -9.71 1.09
CA ASN A 110 -15.72 -9.80 -0.35
C ASN A 110 -14.21 -9.92 -0.65
N HIS A 111 -13.36 -9.79 0.36
CA HIS A 111 -11.90 -9.80 0.25
C HIS A 111 -11.27 -10.60 1.38
N ALA A 112 -11.83 -11.78 1.66
CA ALA A 112 -11.46 -12.62 2.80
C ALA A 112 -10.04 -13.20 2.71
N THR A 113 -9.47 -13.25 1.51
CA THR A 113 -8.10 -13.77 1.28
C THR A 113 -7.00 -12.73 1.46
N ARG A 114 -7.32 -11.44 1.59
CA ARG A 114 -6.31 -10.38 1.77
C ARG A 114 -5.66 -10.45 3.13
N ILE A 115 -4.33 -10.58 3.16
CA ILE A 115 -3.54 -10.67 4.40
C ILE A 115 -2.66 -9.43 4.61
N LEU A 116 -2.04 -8.90 3.55
CA LEU A 116 -1.21 -7.69 3.61
C LEU A 116 -1.63 -6.68 2.57
N ASN A 117 -1.47 -5.42 2.93
CA ASN A 117 -1.55 -4.26 2.05
C ASN A 117 -0.14 -3.75 1.76
N ILE A 118 0.11 -3.36 0.52
CA ILE A 118 1.33 -2.65 0.12
C ILE A 118 0.94 -1.28 -0.44
N GLN A 119 1.68 -0.24 -0.04
CA GLN A 119 1.55 1.12 -0.58
C GLN A 119 2.91 1.62 -1.00
N ILE A 120 3.03 2.10 -2.24
CA ILE A 120 4.22 2.73 -2.79
C ILE A 120 3.88 4.18 -3.11
N TYR A 121 4.49 5.12 -2.41
CA TYR A 121 4.25 6.55 -2.61
C TYR A 121 5.11 7.07 -3.76
N LEU A 122 4.46 7.60 -4.80
CA LEU A 122 5.14 8.13 -5.99
C LEU A 122 5.39 9.63 -5.93
N THR A 123 4.82 10.32 -4.94
CA THR A 123 4.99 11.76 -4.71
C THR A 123 5.11 12.07 -3.22
N SER A 124 5.83 13.15 -2.88
CA SER A 124 5.97 13.61 -1.49
C SER A 124 4.93 14.68 -1.17
N HIS A 125 4.29 14.56 0.01
CA HIS A 125 3.26 15.47 0.51
C HIS A 125 3.33 15.60 2.03
N ASP A 126 2.83 16.71 2.58
CA ASP A 126 2.64 16.90 4.04
C ASP A 126 1.35 16.23 4.54
N CYS A 127 1.09 15.03 4.04
CA CYS A 127 0.02 14.15 4.43
C CYS A 127 0.43 12.71 4.13
N GLY A 128 -0.43 11.73 4.43
CA GLY A 128 -0.11 10.35 4.17
C GLY A 128 -1.26 9.39 4.46
N THR A 129 -0.91 8.27 5.06
CA THR A 129 -1.85 7.26 5.57
C THR A 129 -1.89 7.36 7.09
N GLU A 130 -3.07 7.56 7.64
CA GLU A 130 -3.34 7.65 9.07
C GLU A 130 -3.99 6.36 9.55
N PHE A 131 -3.40 5.72 10.55
CA PHE A 131 -3.92 4.53 11.21
C PHE A 131 -4.77 4.90 12.42
N TYR A 132 -5.76 4.07 12.74
CA TYR A 132 -6.71 4.32 13.84
C TYR A 132 -6.03 4.41 15.22
N ASN A 133 -4.85 3.82 15.38
CA ASN A 133 -4.03 3.93 16.59
C ASN A 133 -3.23 5.25 16.69
N GLY A 134 -3.44 6.19 15.76
CA GLY A 134 -2.78 7.49 15.73
C GLY A 134 -1.44 7.51 14.95
N LYS A 135 -0.92 6.37 14.49
CA LYS A 135 0.29 6.35 13.66
C LYS A 135 0.00 7.00 12.30
N ILE A 136 0.91 7.87 11.86
CA ILE A 136 0.86 8.51 10.54
C ILE A 136 2.11 8.13 9.76
N ILE A 137 1.91 7.64 8.54
CA ILE A 137 2.98 7.39 7.59
C ILE A 137 2.92 8.44 6.51
N LYS A 138 3.90 9.34 6.48
CA LYS A 138 3.98 10.41 5.48
C LYS A 138 4.21 9.88 4.08
N SER A 139 3.55 10.48 3.11
CA SER A 139 3.78 10.27 1.69
C SER A 139 5.13 10.84 1.29
N GLU A 140 6.13 9.99 1.12
CA GLU A 140 7.47 10.35 0.67
C GLU A 140 7.76 9.61 -0.64
N GLN A 141 8.20 10.33 -1.66
CA GLN A 141 8.45 9.77 -2.98
C GLN A 141 9.48 8.63 -2.93
N GLY A 142 9.08 7.46 -3.43
CA GLY A 142 9.89 6.25 -3.44
C GLY A 142 9.79 5.39 -2.17
N LYS A 143 9.01 5.80 -1.16
CA LYS A 143 8.74 4.98 0.03
C LYS A 143 7.76 3.86 -0.27
N VAL A 144 8.02 2.67 0.28
CA VAL A 144 7.06 1.57 0.35
C VAL A 144 6.68 1.28 1.80
N VAL A 145 5.43 0.88 1.98
CA VAL A 145 4.89 0.45 3.27
C VAL A 145 4.13 -0.85 3.08
N ILE A 146 4.35 -1.81 3.97
CA ILE A 146 3.64 -3.09 4.03
C ILE A 146 3.03 -3.24 5.42
N PHE A 147 1.76 -3.59 5.51
CA PHE A 147 1.04 -3.78 6.76
C PHE A 147 -0.13 -4.76 6.62
N PRO A 148 -0.60 -5.37 7.71
CA PRO A 148 -1.73 -6.28 7.69
C PRO A 148 -3.01 -5.63 7.15
N SER A 149 -3.79 -6.41 6.39
CA SER A 149 -5.07 -5.95 5.81
C SER A 149 -6.23 -5.93 6.81
N TYR A 150 -6.04 -6.46 8.01
CA TYR A 150 -7.08 -6.68 9.01
C TYR A 150 -7.51 -5.41 9.76
N PHE A 151 -8.59 -5.53 10.55
CA PHE A 151 -9.16 -4.44 11.36
C PHE A 151 -8.15 -3.84 12.36
N THR A 152 -7.11 -4.58 12.76
CA THR A 152 -6.02 -4.10 13.59
C THR A 152 -5.23 -2.96 12.95
N HIS A 153 -5.31 -2.83 11.62
CA HIS A 153 -4.65 -1.80 10.83
C HIS A 153 -5.65 -0.97 10.04
N THR A 154 -6.82 -0.70 10.66
CA THR A 154 -7.79 0.24 10.11
C THR A 154 -7.11 1.59 9.87
N HIS A 155 -7.30 2.13 8.66
CA HIS A 155 -6.62 3.34 8.22
C HIS A 155 -7.48 4.17 7.26
N LYS A 156 -7.04 5.38 7.00
CA LYS A 156 -7.59 6.30 5.99
C LYS A 156 -6.48 7.12 5.35
N GLY A 157 -6.77 7.73 4.20
CA GLY A 157 -5.92 8.77 3.65
C GLY A 157 -6.12 10.08 4.42
N GLN A 158 -5.06 10.88 4.52
CA GLN A 158 -5.16 12.24 5.03
C GLN A 158 -5.40 13.24 3.89
N LYS A 159 -6.14 14.32 4.20
CA LYS A 159 -6.24 15.47 3.30
C LYS A 159 -4.90 16.20 3.26
N CYS A 160 -4.33 16.31 2.06
CA CYS A 160 -3.07 17.04 1.88
C CYS A 160 -3.34 18.54 1.90
N PRO A 161 -2.53 19.33 2.63
CA PRO A 161 -2.65 20.79 2.67
C PRO A 161 -2.16 21.44 1.38
N ASP A 162 -1.22 20.79 0.66
CA ASP A 162 -0.72 21.27 -0.62
C ASP A 162 -1.75 21.08 -1.74
N LYS A 163 -1.61 21.92 -2.77
CA LYS A 163 -2.50 21.88 -3.95
C LYS A 163 -1.92 21.02 -5.07
N LYS A 164 -1.21 19.94 -4.74
CA LYS A 164 -0.58 19.05 -5.71
C LYS A 164 -1.36 17.75 -5.85
N THR A 165 -1.28 17.14 -7.03
CA THR A 165 -1.82 15.80 -7.27
C THR A 165 -0.95 14.76 -6.58
N ARG A 166 -1.57 13.86 -5.80
CA ARG A 166 -0.89 12.75 -5.14
C ARG A 166 -1.04 11.48 -5.96
N TYR A 167 0.08 10.78 -6.14
CA TYR A 167 0.14 9.50 -6.83
C TYR A 167 0.71 8.43 -5.91
N LEU A 168 0.10 7.25 -5.94
CA LEU A 168 0.61 6.06 -5.26
C LEU A 168 0.17 4.79 -5.98
N ILE A 169 0.89 3.70 -5.74
CA ILE A 169 0.47 2.35 -6.09
C ILE A 169 0.03 1.67 -4.80
N THR A 170 -1.14 1.04 -4.81
CA THR A 170 -1.58 0.13 -3.73
C THR A 170 -1.69 -1.27 -4.26
N GLY A 171 -1.42 -2.25 -3.42
CA GLY A 171 -1.55 -3.65 -3.79
C GLY A 171 -1.96 -4.53 -2.62
N TYR A 172 -2.38 -5.75 -2.95
CA TYR A 172 -2.84 -6.72 -1.98
C TYR A 172 -2.13 -8.04 -2.15
N VAL A 173 -1.68 -8.56 -1.02
CA VAL A 173 -1.20 -9.93 -0.90
C VAL A 173 -2.36 -10.78 -0.41
N ASN A 174 -2.64 -11.83 -1.14
CA ASN A 174 -3.72 -12.75 -0.85
C ASN A 174 -3.20 -14.15 -0.56
N PHE A 175 -3.94 -14.90 0.25
CA PHE A 175 -3.82 -16.34 0.26
C PHE A 175 -4.15 -16.89 -1.12
N LEU A 176 -3.41 -17.88 -1.54
CA LEU A 176 -3.66 -18.59 -2.80
C LEU A 176 -4.46 -19.83 -2.50
N ASP A 177 -5.50 -20.07 -3.31
CA ASP A 177 -6.20 -21.33 -3.33
C ASP A 177 -5.22 -22.44 -3.77
N LEU A 178 -5.31 -23.61 -3.13
CA LEU A 178 -4.52 -24.80 -3.45
C LEU A 178 -5.08 -25.54 -4.66
#